data_fbadc5e23dbf825b29e5b7b968547333
#
_entry.id   fbadc5e23dbf825b29e5b7b968547333
#
_cell.length_a   1.000
_cell.length_b   1.000
_cell.length_c   1.000
_cell.angle_alpha   90.00
_cell.angle_beta   90.00
_cell.angle_gamma   90.00
#
_symmetry.space_group_name_H-M   'P 1'
#
loop_
_entity.id
_entity.type
_entity.pdbx_description
1 polymer ?
#
loop_
_entity_poly.entity_id
_entity_poly.type
_entity_poly.pdbx_seq_one_letter_code
_entity_poly.pdbx_strand_id
1 'polypeptide(L)'
;PFNPSTKIDIQTVERNYLKVQIVDVAGRLVNTLVDNELDAGYHVVRWNGLDVSGQSMPSGMYFIQVQSGDRMNTQKIILLK
;
A
#
# COMPACT_ATOMS: atom_id res chain seq x y z
N PRO A 1 -10.56 21.36 -4.89
CA PRO A 1 -10.32 20.11 -4.20
C PRO A 1 -9.09 19.40 -4.76
N PHE A 2 -8.47 18.64 -3.92
CA PHE A 2 -7.32 17.83 -4.30
C PHE A 2 -7.62 16.37 -4.00
N ASN A 3 -6.99 15.49 -4.75
CA ASN A 3 -7.17 14.06 -4.55
C ASN A 3 -6.33 13.61 -3.36
N PRO A 4 -6.92 12.91 -2.39
CA PRO A 4 -6.13 12.36 -1.30
C PRO A 4 -5.16 11.32 -1.83
N SER A 5 -3.98 11.29 -1.25
CA SER A 5 -3.01 10.25 -1.56
C SER A 5 -2.13 10.02 -0.35
N THR A 6 -1.71 8.77 -0.20
CA THR A 6 -0.78 8.36 0.85
C THR A 6 0.48 7.86 0.19
N LYS A 7 1.61 8.36 0.66
CA LYS A 7 2.93 7.98 0.17
C LYS A 7 3.55 6.98 1.11
N ILE A 8 4.04 5.88 0.57
CA ILE A 8 4.72 4.84 1.34
C ILE A 8 6.15 4.74 0.82
N ASP A 9 7.11 4.92 1.71
CA ASP A 9 8.53 4.80 1.40
C ASP A 9 9.01 3.42 1.78
N ILE A 10 9.65 2.72 0.83
CA ILE A 10 10.13 1.37 1.04
C ILE A 10 11.59 1.32 0.63
N GLN A 11 12.43 0.80 1.52
CA GLN A 11 13.85 0.61 1.24
C GLN A 11 14.16 -0.87 1.31
N THR A 12 14.78 -1.40 0.25
CA THR A 12 15.18 -2.81 0.17
C THR A 12 16.69 -2.89 0.05
N VAL A 13 17.28 -3.86 0.76
CA VAL A 13 18.74 -4.04 0.74
C VAL A 13 19.18 -4.97 -0.39
N GLU A 14 18.24 -5.76 -0.94
CA GLU A 14 18.52 -6.66 -2.06
C GLU A 14 17.28 -6.78 -2.93
N ARG A 15 17.47 -7.27 -4.16
CA ARG A 15 16.35 -7.54 -5.06
C ARG A 15 15.46 -8.62 -4.44
N ASN A 16 14.16 -8.37 -4.41
CA ASN A 16 13.21 -9.31 -3.81
C ASN A 16 11.82 -9.10 -4.39
N TYR A 17 10.99 -10.13 -4.27
CA TYR A 17 9.57 -10.01 -4.61
C TYR A 17 8.87 -9.22 -3.52
N LEU A 18 8.15 -8.19 -3.93
CA LEU A 18 7.46 -7.28 -3.01
C LEU A 18 5.99 -7.25 -3.32
N LYS A 19 5.17 -7.38 -2.29
CA LYS A 19 3.73 -7.25 -2.40
C LYS A 19 3.25 -6.19 -1.42
N VAL A 20 2.61 -5.15 -1.94
CA VAL A 20 2.07 -4.05 -1.13
C VAL A 20 0.58 -3.98 -1.35
N GLN A 21 -0.18 -4.16 -0.29
CA GLN A 21 -1.63 -4.22 -0.33
C GLN A 21 -2.24 -3.25 0.67
N ILE A 22 -3.41 -2.73 0.32
CA ILE A 22 -4.24 -1.94 1.22
C ILE A 22 -5.41 -2.81 1.65
N VAL A 23 -5.63 -2.90 2.95
CA VAL A 23 -6.79 -3.61 3.51
C VAL A 23 -7.57 -2.67 4.44
N ASP A 24 -8.85 -2.95 4.63
CA ASP A 24 -9.70 -2.18 5.54
C ASP A 24 -9.61 -2.75 6.96
N VAL A 25 -10.38 -2.17 7.88
CA VAL A 25 -10.34 -2.57 9.29
C VAL A 25 -10.86 -3.99 9.52
N ALA A 26 -11.64 -4.52 8.59
CA ALA A 26 -12.12 -5.90 8.65
C ALA A 26 -11.15 -6.89 8.01
N GLY A 27 -10.02 -6.40 7.48
CA GLY A 27 -9.03 -7.23 6.81
C GLY A 27 -9.34 -7.52 5.36
N ARG A 28 -10.36 -6.88 4.78
CA ARG A 28 -10.72 -7.10 3.38
C ARG A 28 -9.76 -6.33 2.48
N LEU A 29 -9.38 -6.98 1.38
CA LEU A 29 -8.48 -6.36 0.40
C LEU A 29 -9.18 -5.19 -0.29
N VAL A 30 -8.53 -4.02 -0.26
CA VAL A 30 -9.00 -2.82 -0.96
C VAL A 30 -8.29 -2.68 -2.30
N ASN A 31 -6.97 -2.78 -2.29
CA ASN A 31 -6.18 -2.63 -3.52
C ASN A 31 -4.82 -3.29 -3.34
N THR A 32 -4.21 -3.66 -4.47
CA THR A 32 -2.83 -4.13 -4.52
C THR A 32 -2.01 -3.11 -5.30
N LEU A 33 -1.03 -2.52 -4.65
CA LEU A 33 -0.25 -1.43 -5.24
C LEU A 33 1.01 -1.92 -5.93
N VAL A 34 1.63 -2.97 -5.38
CA VAL A 34 2.83 -3.58 -5.94
C VAL A 34 2.69 -5.11 -5.78
N ASP A 35 3.06 -5.85 -6.82
CA ASP A 35 3.02 -7.31 -6.79
C ASP A 35 4.02 -7.83 -7.83
N ASN A 36 5.32 -7.57 -7.58
CA ASN A 36 6.38 -7.97 -8.51
C ASN A 36 7.75 -7.84 -7.83
N GLU A 37 8.77 -8.29 -8.53
CA GLU A 37 10.15 -8.12 -8.05
C GLU A 37 10.59 -6.67 -8.21
N LEU A 38 11.27 -6.16 -7.19
CA LEU A 38 11.90 -4.84 -7.21
C LEU A 38 13.39 -4.98 -6.91
N ASP A 39 14.17 -4.13 -7.55
CA ASP A 39 15.61 -4.04 -7.31
C ASP A 39 15.90 -3.47 -5.92
N ALA A 40 17.09 -3.73 -5.42
CA ALA A 40 17.57 -3.08 -4.20
C ALA A 40 17.52 -1.56 -4.37
N GLY A 41 17.19 -0.86 -3.30
CA GLY A 41 17.17 0.59 -3.31
C GLY A 41 15.95 1.17 -2.63
N TYR A 42 15.67 2.40 -3.01
CA TYR A 42 14.61 3.20 -2.42
C TYR A 42 13.44 3.29 -3.39
N HIS A 43 12.25 2.96 -2.89
CA HIS A 43 11.03 2.97 -3.70
C HIS A 43 9.95 3.80 -3.03
N VAL A 44 9.18 4.50 -3.84
CA VAL A 44 8.03 5.26 -3.36
C VAL A 44 6.77 4.66 -3.99
N VAL A 45 5.82 4.29 -3.13
CA VAL A 45 4.54 3.74 -3.56
C VAL A 45 3.45 4.69 -3.09
N ARG A 46 2.48 4.99 -3.96
CA ARG A 46 1.39 5.90 -3.62
C ARG A 46 0.05 5.18 -3.73
N TRP A 47 -0.81 5.48 -2.75
CA TRP A 47 -2.20 5.06 -2.80
C TRP A 47 -3.08 6.30 -2.91
N ASN A 48 -3.92 6.31 -3.93
CA ASN A 48 -4.79 7.44 -4.23
C ASN A 48 -6.19 7.30 -3.65
N GLY A 49 -6.41 6.36 -2.73
CA GLY A 49 -7.70 6.17 -2.07
C GLY A 49 -8.72 5.40 -2.88
N LEU A 50 -8.29 4.73 -3.94
CA LEU A 50 -9.19 3.96 -4.79
C LEU A 50 -9.06 2.47 -4.51
N ASP A 51 -10.16 1.73 -4.71
CA ASP A 51 -10.11 0.27 -4.67
C ASP A 51 -9.63 -0.29 -6.01
N VAL A 52 -9.58 -1.62 -6.13
CA VAL A 52 -9.07 -2.27 -7.31
C VAL A 52 -9.91 -1.97 -8.56
N SER A 53 -11.19 -1.63 -8.38
CA SER A 53 -12.07 -1.30 -9.49
C SER A 53 -12.06 0.18 -9.85
N GLY A 54 -11.30 0.98 -9.12
CA GLY A 54 -11.21 2.42 -9.36
C GLY A 54 -12.22 3.25 -8.59
N GLN A 55 -12.97 2.64 -7.69
CA GLN A 55 -13.95 3.34 -6.88
C GLN A 55 -13.28 4.00 -5.69
N SER A 56 -13.73 5.20 -5.36
CA SER A 56 -13.21 5.97 -4.23
C SER A 56 -13.65 5.35 -2.91
N MET A 57 -12.67 5.11 -2.04
CA MET A 57 -12.95 4.58 -0.71
C MET A 57 -13.32 5.71 0.25
N PRO A 58 -14.18 5.41 1.23
CA PRO A 58 -14.54 6.44 2.22
C PRO A 58 -13.37 6.83 3.10
N SER A 59 -13.43 8.05 3.65
CA SER A 59 -12.48 8.47 4.67
C SER A 59 -12.51 7.51 5.84
N GLY A 60 -11.35 7.22 6.40
CA GLY A 60 -11.26 6.32 7.54
C GLY A 60 -9.91 5.68 7.65
N MET A 61 -9.85 4.61 8.43
CA MET A 61 -8.63 3.91 8.76
C MET A 61 -8.44 2.71 7.84
N TYR A 62 -7.21 2.55 7.33
CA TYR A 62 -6.80 1.45 6.48
C TYR A 62 -5.44 0.96 6.94
N PHE A 63 -5.03 -0.20 6.46
CA PHE A 63 -3.72 -0.76 6.76
C PHE A 63 -2.98 -1.05 5.46
N ILE A 64 -1.70 -0.68 5.43
CA ILE A 64 -0.79 -1.07 4.36
C ILE A 64 -0.03 -2.28 4.84
N GLN A 65 -0.11 -3.37 4.07
CA GLN A 65 0.64 -4.59 4.32
C GLN A 65 1.75 -4.68 3.28
N VAL A 66 2.99 -4.73 3.74
CA VAL A 66 4.16 -4.87 2.89
C VAL A 66 4.77 -6.23 3.16
N GLN A 67 4.73 -7.10 2.16
CA GLN A 67 5.31 -8.44 2.25
C GLN A 67 6.55 -8.51 1.37
N SER A 68 7.67 -8.91 1.97
CA SER A 68 8.93 -9.08 1.28
C SER A 68 9.52 -10.43 1.68
N GLY A 69 9.48 -11.39 0.78
CA GLY A 69 9.85 -12.75 1.11
C GLY A 69 8.92 -13.31 2.17
N ASP A 70 9.49 -13.77 3.29
CA ASP A 70 8.74 -14.31 4.42
C ASP A 70 8.45 -13.25 5.50
N ARG A 71 8.80 -11.98 5.24
CA ARG A 71 8.55 -10.89 6.17
C ARG A 71 7.29 -10.14 5.78
N MET A 72 6.52 -9.74 6.79
CA MET A 72 5.34 -8.91 6.61
C MET A 72 5.37 -7.75 7.58
N ASN A 73 5.16 -6.55 7.05
CA ASN A 73 5.03 -5.33 7.83
C ASN A 73 3.64 -4.76 7.62
N THR A 74 3.01 -4.30 8.69
CA THR A 74 1.69 -3.68 8.61
C THR A 74 1.76 -2.30 9.23
N GLN A 75 1.23 -1.31 8.54
CA GLN A 75 1.22 0.08 9.00
C GLN A 75 -0.18 0.66 8.85
N LYS A 76 -0.63 1.33 9.89
CA LYS A 76 -1.92 2.01 9.86
C LYS A 76 -1.81 3.31 9.09
N ILE A 77 -2.83 3.61 8.29
CA ILE A 77 -2.94 4.88 7.58
C ILE A 77 -4.35 5.44 7.76
N ILE A 78 -4.46 6.75 7.64
CA ILE A 78 -5.74 7.45 7.69
C ILE A 78 -5.94 8.11 6.33
N LEU A 79 -7.08 7.80 5.70
CA LEU A 79 -7.49 8.44 4.46
C LEU A 79 -8.44 9.57 4.82
N LEU A 80 -8.08 10.79 4.45
CA LEU A 80 -8.92 11.97 4.65
C LEU A 80 -9.24 12.59 3.30
N LYS A 81 -10.49 12.77 3.05
CA LYS A 81 -10.98 13.40 1.82
C LYS A 81 -11.44 14.82 2.06
#